data_cd2e428f6ab7a5eaa2f15f346b278386
#
_entry.id   cd2e428f6ab7a5eaa2f15f346b278386
#
_cell.length_a   1.000
_cell.length_b   1.000
_cell.length_c   1.000
_cell.angle_alpha   90.00
_cell.angle_beta   90.00
_cell.angle_gamma   90.00
#
_symmetry.space_group_name_H-M   'P 1'
#
loop_
_entity.id
_entity.type
_entity.pdbx_description
1 polymer ?
#
loop_
_entity_poly.entity_id
_entity_poly.type
_entity_poly.pdbx_seq_one_letter_code
_entity_poly.pdbx_strand_id
1 'polypeptide(L)'
;ANGEGTYVNYASVCTGEGNYKEAVAVAYDEDLVSLTVLLDVFFHCIDPSQYQRQMDDIGRQYQTGVYYLQDGEKIHTYMDSVRDNYDAFYVECEPLRVFYTAEQYHQSYLQKHPDGYCHIPLKVMRYVQDLNRSLQKLNSTSVD
;
A
#
# COMPACT_ATOMS: atom_id res chain seq x y z
N ALA A 1 -5.98 -2.06 -9.00
CA ALA A 1 -5.65 -0.75 -9.58
C ALA A 1 -4.87 -0.91 -10.90
N ASN A 2 -4.89 0.11 -11.76
CA ASN A 2 -4.03 0.32 -12.94
C ASN A 2 -3.82 -0.91 -13.85
N GLY A 3 -4.89 -1.59 -14.22
CA GLY A 3 -4.88 -2.63 -15.25
C GLY A 3 -5.50 -2.17 -16.57
N GLU A 4 -5.75 -3.13 -17.45
CA GLU A 4 -6.34 -2.96 -18.77
C GLU A 4 -7.60 -3.81 -18.91
N GLY A 5 -8.60 -3.30 -19.65
CA GLY A 5 -9.88 -3.98 -19.86
C GLY A 5 -11.04 -3.34 -19.11
N THR A 6 -12.26 -3.77 -19.46
CA THR A 6 -13.50 -3.15 -18.99
C THR A 6 -14.28 -3.97 -17.96
N TYR A 7 -13.91 -5.22 -17.76
CA TYR A 7 -14.57 -6.10 -16.80
C TYR A 7 -13.54 -6.72 -15.85
N VAL A 8 -13.67 -6.40 -14.57
CA VAL A 8 -12.74 -6.82 -13.53
C VAL A 8 -13.52 -7.41 -12.37
N ASN A 9 -13.16 -8.64 -12.02
CA ASN A 9 -13.60 -9.31 -10.81
C ASN A 9 -12.41 -10.04 -10.17
N TYR A 10 -12.59 -10.57 -8.99
CA TYR A 10 -11.55 -11.30 -8.26
C TYR A 10 -10.90 -12.42 -9.11
N ALA A 11 -11.72 -13.21 -9.80
CA ALA A 11 -11.19 -14.32 -10.61
C ALA A 11 -10.27 -13.85 -11.74
N SER A 12 -10.62 -12.77 -12.45
CA SER A 12 -9.79 -12.21 -13.52
C SER A 12 -8.49 -11.60 -12.98
N VAL A 13 -8.51 -10.99 -11.79
CA VAL A 13 -7.30 -10.48 -11.13
C VAL A 13 -6.39 -11.64 -10.73
N CYS A 14 -6.93 -12.71 -10.13
CA CYS A 14 -6.16 -13.88 -9.74
C CYS A 14 -5.47 -14.60 -10.90
N THR A 15 -6.08 -14.59 -12.10
CA THR A 15 -5.46 -15.16 -13.30
C THR A 15 -4.41 -14.23 -13.93
N GLY A 16 -4.28 -13.01 -13.43
CA GLY A 16 -3.40 -11.98 -13.99
C GLY A 16 -3.95 -11.31 -15.26
N GLU A 17 -5.21 -11.59 -15.63
CA GLU A 17 -5.87 -10.97 -16.77
C GLU A 17 -6.02 -9.47 -16.55
N GLY A 18 -5.71 -8.68 -17.59
CA GLY A 18 -5.75 -7.22 -17.52
C GLY A 18 -4.69 -6.57 -16.65
N ASN A 19 -3.74 -7.33 -16.09
CA ASN A 19 -2.60 -6.84 -15.32
C ASN A 19 -2.98 -5.91 -14.15
N TYR A 20 -4.15 -6.14 -13.53
CA TYR A 20 -4.60 -5.40 -12.34
C TYR A 20 -3.81 -5.79 -11.09
N LYS A 21 -3.51 -4.81 -10.25
CA LYS A 21 -2.87 -5.01 -8.95
C LYS A 21 -3.90 -4.95 -7.83
N GLU A 22 -3.75 -5.83 -6.85
CA GLU A 22 -4.47 -5.70 -5.58
C GLU A 22 -3.97 -4.44 -4.86
N ALA A 23 -4.89 -3.60 -4.41
CA ALA A 23 -4.51 -2.32 -3.82
C ALA A 23 -5.50 -1.89 -2.73
N VAL A 24 -5.00 -1.08 -1.80
CA VAL A 24 -5.80 -0.41 -0.77
C VAL A 24 -5.89 1.08 -1.13
N ALA A 25 -7.09 1.63 -1.19
CA ALA A 25 -7.29 3.06 -1.32
C ALA A 25 -7.20 3.71 0.07
N VAL A 26 -6.34 4.72 0.19
CA VAL A 26 -6.12 5.45 1.43
C VAL A 26 -6.54 6.90 1.23
N ALA A 27 -7.56 7.36 1.96
CA ALA A 27 -7.88 8.75 2.13
C ALA A 27 -7.34 9.20 3.50
N TYR A 28 -6.64 10.32 3.55
CA TYR A 28 -6.00 10.81 4.76
C TYR A 28 -6.09 12.32 4.87
N ASP A 29 -5.95 12.83 6.09
CA ASP A 29 -5.88 14.24 6.44
C ASP A 29 -4.41 14.58 6.73
N GLU A 30 -3.82 15.48 5.94
CA GLU A 30 -2.42 15.88 6.08
C GLU A 30 -2.11 16.57 7.41
N ASP A 31 -3.12 17.19 8.06
CA ASP A 31 -2.96 17.78 9.40
C ASP A 31 -2.83 16.71 10.50
N LEU A 32 -3.30 15.49 10.24
CA LEU A 32 -3.22 14.36 11.19
C LEU A 32 -2.04 13.43 10.90
N VAL A 33 -1.79 13.12 9.63
CA VAL A 33 -0.72 12.23 9.17
C VAL A 33 -0.17 12.69 7.82
N SER A 34 1.12 12.94 7.75
CA SER A 34 1.73 13.38 6.49
C SER A 34 1.87 12.24 5.48
N LEU A 35 1.92 12.61 4.19
CA LEU A 35 2.20 11.67 3.09
C LEU A 35 3.52 10.89 3.33
N THR A 36 4.56 11.54 3.83
CA THR A 36 5.85 10.91 4.13
C THR A 36 5.71 9.78 5.15
N VAL A 37 4.91 9.98 6.19
CA VAL A 37 4.63 8.94 7.20
C VAL A 37 3.89 7.75 6.59
N LEU A 38 2.93 8.00 5.70
CA LEU A 38 2.21 6.93 5.00
C LEU A 38 3.13 6.13 4.08
N LEU A 39 4.02 6.79 3.35
CA LEU A 39 5.01 6.14 2.50
C LEU A 39 6.02 5.34 3.34
N ASP A 40 6.47 5.86 4.47
CA ASP A 40 7.34 5.12 5.39
C ASP A 40 6.67 3.83 5.89
N VAL A 41 5.41 3.91 6.32
CA VAL A 41 4.63 2.72 6.71
C VAL A 41 4.51 1.73 5.55
N PHE A 42 4.23 2.20 4.33
CA PHE A 42 4.15 1.35 3.14
C PHE A 42 5.45 0.56 2.94
N PHE A 43 6.61 1.21 3.00
CA PHE A 43 7.91 0.53 2.83
C PHE A 43 8.26 -0.42 3.99
N HIS A 44 7.67 -0.25 5.17
CA HIS A 44 7.77 -1.25 6.23
C HIS A 44 6.90 -2.50 5.98
N CYS A 45 5.82 -2.35 5.20
CA CYS A 45 4.89 -3.44 4.89
C CYS A 45 5.32 -4.32 3.72
N ILE A 46 6.24 -3.85 2.87
CA ILE A 46 6.63 -4.52 1.62
C ILE A 46 8.12 -4.86 1.60
N ASP A 47 8.51 -5.69 0.64
CA ASP A 47 9.89 -5.85 0.20
C ASP A 47 10.04 -5.26 -1.21
N PRO A 48 10.71 -4.09 -1.37
CA PRO A 48 10.84 -3.42 -2.65
C PRO A 48 11.64 -4.20 -3.71
N SER A 49 12.41 -5.19 -3.29
CA SER A 49 13.26 -6.02 -4.18
C SER A 49 12.50 -7.19 -4.81
N GLN A 50 11.24 -7.40 -4.47
CA GLN A 50 10.44 -8.50 -4.99
C GLN A 50 9.68 -8.07 -6.26
N TYR A 51 9.88 -8.80 -7.35
CA TYR A 51 9.19 -8.58 -8.62
C TYR A 51 7.98 -9.50 -8.75
N GLN A 52 6.81 -8.89 -8.97
CA GLN A 52 5.52 -9.60 -9.11
C GLN A 52 5.26 -10.59 -7.96
N ARG A 53 5.62 -10.17 -6.74
CA ARG A 53 5.52 -11.00 -5.55
C ARG A 53 5.52 -10.14 -4.28
N GLN A 54 4.85 -10.64 -3.23
CA GLN A 54 5.02 -10.18 -1.84
C GLN A 54 5.03 -11.41 -0.92
N MET A 55 6.23 -11.74 -0.36
CA MET A 55 6.43 -12.92 0.50
C MET A 55 5.96 -14.20 -0.21
N ASP A 56 4.90 -14.85 0.30
CA ASP A 56 4.33 -16.08 -0.26
C ASP A 56 3.31 -15.83 -1.38
N ASP A 57 2.85 -14.58 -1.53
CA ASP A 57 1.92 -14.19 -2.58
C ASP A 57 2.68 -13.97 -3.89
N ILE A 58 2.49 -14.84 -4.88
CA ILE A 58 3.19 -14.83 -6.17
C ILE A 58 2.20 -14.55 -7.29
N GLY A 59 2.48 -13.51 -8.10
CA GLY A 59 1.67 -13.14 -9.25
C GLY A 59 1.77 -11.64 -9.56
N ARG A 60 1.36 -11.27 -10.77
CA ARG A 60 1.35 -9.87 -11.23
C ARG A 60 0.47 -8.96 -10.36
N GLN A 61 -0.62 -9.51 -9.83
CA GLN A 61 -1.54 -8.81 -8.94
C GLN A 61 -0.89 -8.38 -7.62
N TYR A 62 0.21 -9.00 -7.23
CA TYR A 62 0.98 -8.69 -6.02
C TYR A 62 2.20 -7.82 -6.29
N GLN A 63 2.34 -7.27 -7.50
CA GLN A 63 3.34 -6.26 -7.78
C GLN A 63 3.08 -5.04 -6.91
N THR A 64 4.09 -4.64 -6.12
CA THR A 64 4.00 -3.47 -5.25
C THR A 64 4.01 -2.17 -6.03
N GLY A 65 3.27 -1.19 -5.56
CA GLY A 65 3.24 0.12 -6.18
C GLY A 65 2.47 1.16 -5.38
N VAL A 66 2.74 2.42 -5.70
CA VAL A 66 1.96 3.57 -5.24
C VAL A 66 1.31 4.21 -6.45
N TYR A 67 -0.02 4.25 -6.45
CA TYR A 67 -0.84 4.82 -7.51
C TYR A 67 -1.53 6.06 -6.96
N TYR A 68 -1.18 7.25 -7.46
CA TYR A 68 -1.55 8.52 -6.86
C TYR A 68 -2.54 9.33 -7.71
N LEU A 69 -3.38 10.10 -7.06
CA LEU A 69 -4.26 11.10 -7.68
C LEU A 69 -3.64 12.49 -7.66
N GLN A 70 -2.79 12.77 -6.68
CA GLN A 70 -2.10 14.04 -6.46
C GLN A 70 -0.73 13.80 -5.83
N ASP A 71 0.07 14.86 -5.65
CA ASP A 71 1.38 14.84 -4.99
C ASP A 71 2.43 13.91 -5.65
N GLY A 72 2.28 13.60 -6.95
CA GLY A 72 3.17 12.70 -7.67
C GLY A 72 4.64 13.08 -7.54
N GLU A 73 4.99 14.38 -7.60
CA GLU A 73 6.37 14.85 -7.46
C GLU A 73 6.95 14.52 -6.08
N LYS A 74 6.20 14.75 -5.00
CA LYS A 74 6.61 14.40 -3.63
C LYS A 74 6.82 12.90 -3.48
N ILE A 75 5.92 12.10 -4.08
CA ILE A 75 5.99 10.64 -4.03
C ILE A 75 7.22 10.14 -4.78
N HIS A 76 7.47 10.63 -6.00
CA HIS A 76 8.66 10.26 -6.77
C HIS A 76 9.95 10.63 -6.03
N THR A 77 10.02 11.83 -5.44
CA THR A 77 11.18 12.26 -4.65
C THR A 77 11.43 11.31 -3.47
N TYR A 78 10.38 10.89 -2.77
CA TYR A 78 10.51 9.92 -1.68
C TYR A 78 10.98 8.55 -2.19
N MET A 79 10.37 8.06 -3.28
CA MET A 79 10.76 6.79 -3.91
C MET A 79 12.24 6.77 -4.30
N ASP A 80 12.75 7.85 -4.89
CA ASP A 80 14.14 7.96 -5.29
C ASP A 80 15.07 7.92 -4.07
N SER A 81 14.69 8.58 -2.96
CA SER A 81 15.47 8.55 -1.72
C SER A 81 15.55 7.16 -1.07
N VAL A 82 14.52 6.34 -1.27
CA VAL A 82 14.48 4.97 -0.74
C VAL A 82 15.20 4.00 -1.66
N ARG A 83 15.09 4.18 -2.97
CA ARG A 83 15.67 3.30 -4.01
C ARG A 83 17.16 3.05 -3.82
N ASP A 84 17.91 4.06 -3.43
CA ASP A 84 19.36 3.99 -3.26
C ASP A 84 19.80 3.01 -2.15
N ASN A 85 18.87 2.56 -1.31
CA ASN A 85 19.14 1.59 -0.25
C ASN A 85 19.00 0.13 -0.72
N TYR A 86 18.64 -0.12 -1.99
CA TYR A 86 18.37 -1.44 -2.52
C TYR A 86 19.14 -1.72 -3.81
N ASP A 87 19.73 -2.89 -3.94
CA ASP A 87 20.38 -3.36 -5.18
C ASP A 87 19.36 -3.62 -6.31
N ALA A 88 18.13 -3.98 -5.94
CA ALA A 88 17.00 -4.14 -6.86
C ALA A 88 15.77 -3.44 -6.28
N PHE A 89 15.04 -2.71 -7.12
CA PHE A 89 13.88 -1.94 -6.71
C PHE A 89 12.79 -2.01 -7.79
N TYR A 90 11.69 -2.69 -7.47
CA TYR A 90 10.59 -2.98 -8.41
C TYR A 90 9.27 -2.30 -8.06
N VAL A 91 9.26 -1.36 -7.12
CA VAL A 91 8.02 -0.65 -6.73
C VAL A 91 7.56 0.25 -7.86
N GLU A 92 6.34 0.04 -8.35
CA GLU A 92 5.71 0.92 -9.34
C GLU A 92 5.32 2.26 -8.69
N CYS A 93 5.45 3.36 -9.43
CA CYS A 93 5.04 4.68 -9.00
C CYS A 93 4.39 5.41 -10.17
N GLU A 94 3.07 5.46 -10.21
CA GLU A 94 2.31 5.94 -11.35
C GLU A 94 1.07 6.74 -10.94
N PRO A 95 0.57 7.64 -11.79
CA PRO A 95 -0.78 8.17 -11.63
C PRO A 95 -1.82 7.06 -11.59
N LEU A 96 -2.80 7.18 -10.71
CA LEU A 96 -3.95 6.28 -10.69
C LEU A 96 -4.81 6.53 -11.95
N ARG A 97 -4.94 5.51 -12.81
CA ARG A 97 -5.76 5.54 -14.02
C ARG A 97 -7.13 4.93 -13.80
N VAL A 98 -7.16 3.83 -13.07
CA VAL A 98 -8.40 3.08 -12.81
C VAL A 98 -8.30 2.34 -11.48
N PHE A 99 -9.40 2.33 -10.74
CA PHE A 99 -9.57 1.59 -9.49
C PHE A 99 -10.95 0.96 -9.46
N TYR A 100 -11.01 -0.35 -9.30
CA TYR A 100 -12.25 -1.10 -9.07
C TYR A 100 -12.31 -1.56 -7.63
N THR A 101 -13.43 -1.31 -6.98
CA THR A 101 -13.65 -1.78 -5.61
C THR A 101 -13.78 -3.30 -5.62
N ALA A 102 -13.01 -3.97 -4.79
CA ALA A 102 -13.10 -5.41 -4.60
C ALA A 102 -14.44 -5.78 -3.94
N GLU A 103 -14.86 -7.03 -4.11
CA GLU A 103 -16.11 -7.57 -3.60
C GLU A 103 -16.20 -7.43 -2.07
N GLN A 104 -17.41 -7.34 -1.55
CA GLN A 104 -17.69 -7.07 -0.14
C GLN A 104 -17.02 -8.05 0.83
N TYR A 105 -16.79 -9.30 0.44
CA TYR A 105 -16.14 -10.29 1.29
C TYR A 105 -14.63 -10.02 1.51
N HIS A 106 -13.98 -9.27 0.63
CA HIS A 106 -12.59 -8.81 0.80
C HIS A 106 -12.49 -7.57 1.71
N GLN A 107 -13.57 -6.79 1.85
CA GLN A 107 -13.54 -5.59 2.67
C GLN A 107 -13.45 -5.94 4.16
N SER A 108 -12.51 -5.30 4.88
CA SER A 108 -12.26 -5.55 6.31
C SER A 108 -12.01 -7.03 6.62
N TYR A 109 -11.26 -7.73 5.74
CA TYR A 109 -11.10 -9.18 5.78
C TYR A 109 -10.59 -9.68 7.14
N LEU A 110 -9.51 -9.10 7.69
CA LEU A 110 -8.94 -9.52 8.97
C LEU A 110 -9.84 -9.19 10.17
N GLN A 111 -10.75 -8.22 10.06
CA GLN A 111 -11.76 -8.00 11.12
C GLN A 111 -12.80 -9.11 11.15
N LYS A 112 -13.17 -9.65 9.99
CA LYS A 112 -14.12 -10.77 9.85
C LYS A 112 -13.45 -12.12 10.12
N HIS A 113 -12.15 -12.21 9.81
CA HIS A 113 -11.33 -13.43 9.94
C HIS A 113 -10.04 -13.10 10.70
N PRO A 114 -10.07 -12.98 12.04
CA PRO A 114 -8.88 -12.56 12.82
C PRO A 114 -7.68 -13.51 12.69
N ASP A 115 -7.93 -14.79 12.38
CA ASP A 115 -6.89 -15.81 12.13
C ASP A 115 -6.54 -15.94 10.64
N GLY A 116 -7.05 -15.03 9.80
CA GLY A 116 -6.77 -15.02 8.37
C GLY A 116 -5.31 -14.71 8.08
N TYR A 117 -4.84 -15.17 6.91
CA TYR A 117 -3.48 -14.89 6.46
C TYR A 117 -3.24 -13.37 6.26
N CYS A 118 -2.10 -12.89 6.73
CA CYS A 118 -1.58 -11.56 6.47
C CYS A 118 -0.07 -11.63 6.30
N HIS A 119 0.44 -11.15 5.17
CA HIS A 119 1.88 -11.14 4.90
C HIS A 119 2.65 -10.10 5.76
N ILE A 120 1.94 -9.12 6.36
CA ILE A 120 2.57 -8.08 7.18
C ILE A 120 3.03 -8.65 8.52
N PRO A 121 4.34 -8.61 8.86
CA PRO A 121 4.84 -9.15 10.11
C PRO A 121 4.31 -8.40 11.33
N LEU A 122 4.12 -9.11 12.45
CA LEU A 122 3.69 -8.53 13.73
C LEU A 122 4.58 -7.36 14.20
N LYS A 123 5.88 -7.38 13.88
CA LYS A 123 6.80 -6.27 14.20
C LYS A 123 6.38 -4.96 13.53
N VAL A 124 5.88 -5.02 12.30
CA VAL A 124 5.39 -3.85 11.55
C VAL A 124 4.09 -3.35 12.17
N MET A 125 3.18 -4.24 12.54
CA MET A 125 1.95 -3.86 13.23
C MET A 125 2.23 -3.12 14.55
N ARG A 126 3.23 -3.57 15.32
CA ARG A 126 3.69 -2.89 16.55
C ARG A 126 4.28 -1.51 16.23
N TYR A 127 5.15 -1.43 15.22
CA TYR A 127 5.72 -0.16 14.77
C TYR A 127 4.61 0.86 14.43
N VAL A 128 3.61 0.48 13.65
CA VAL A 128 2.48 1.37 13.29
C VAL A 128 1.66 1.76 14.52
N GLN A 129 1.45 0.86 15.48
CA GLN A 129 0.77 1.18 16.74
C GLN A 129 1.52 2.22 17.56
N ASP A 130 2.85 2.08 17.68
CA ASP A 130 3.70 3.02 18.42
C ASP A 130 3.76 4.39 17.71
N LEU A 131 3.85 4.39 16.39
CA LEU A 131 3.78 5.59 15.56
C LEU A 131 2.45 6.33 15.77
N ASN A 132 1.33 5.62 15.72
CA ASN A 132 0.01 6.19 15.94
C ASN A 132 -0.12 6.82 17.33
N ARG A 133 0.38 6.16 18.39
CA ARG A 133 0.42 6.74 19.75
C ARG A 133 1.23 8.03 19.81
N SER A 134 2.34 8.10 19.07
CA SER A 134 3.19 9.29 19.01
C SER A 134 2.52 10.45 18.31
N LEU A 135 1.86 10.20 17.17
CA LEU A 135 1.09 11.20 16.43
C LEU A 135 -0.08 11.75 17.27
N GLN A 136 -0.81 10.88 17.97
CA GLN A 136 -1.90 11.31 18.86
C GLN A 136 -1.41 12.23 19.99
N LYS A 137 -0.23 11.98 20.56
CA LYS A 137 0.36 12.83 21.59
C LYS A 137 0.74 14.21 21.03
N LEU A 138 1.34 14.27 19.84
CA LEU A 138 1.71 15.52 19.19
C LEU A 138 0.48 16.39 18.90
N ASN A 139 -0.57 15.77 18.35
CA ASN A 139 -1.81 16.47 18.02
C ASN A 139 -2.57 16.95 19.28
N SER A 140 -2.45 16.26 20.42
CA SER A 140 -3.07 16.67 21.68
C SER A 140 -2.33 17.81 22.39
N THR A 141 -1.05 18.02 22.10
CA THR A 141 -0.23 19.12 22.67
C THR A 141 -0.27 20.41 21.84
N SER A 142 -0.84 20.37 20.64
CA SER A 142 -0.95 21.52 19.74
C SER A 142 -2.25 22.35 19.92
N VAL A 143 -3.04 22.04 20.94
CA VAL A 143 -4.38 22.66 21.20
C VAL A 143 -4.36 23.62 22.40
N ASP A 144 -3.18 24.15 22.81
CA ASP A 144 -3.05 25.21 23.84
C ASP A 144 -2.67 26.55 23.20
#